data_64833111af3b82870e66e0b644f9d96d
#
_entry.id   64833111af3b82870e66e0b644f9d96d
#
_cell.length_a   1.000
_cell.length_b   1.000
_cell.length_c   1.000
_cell.angle_alpha   90.00
_cell.angle_beta   90.00
_cell.angle_gamma   90.00
#
_symmetry.space_group_name_H-M   'P 1'
#
loop_
_entity.id
_entity.type
_entity.pdbx_description
1 polymer ?
#
loop_
_entity_poly.entity_id
_entity_poly.type
_entity_poly.pdbx_seq_one_letter_code
_entity_poly.pdbx_strand_id
1 'polypeptide(L)'
;MHRPTKLRNLLLRLDEAEKAHDIEMAVTTIESIRSLPGSPAADMDDSLARRLGALNLRRLFELRSAQWVKTVTVGRGDSASRIAAENGSTLASLARLNGGNVEMIRLGAKLHVMDHPRFNLVLHKRTRIADLSLNGKFFKRYDLQGELRAREGAYEVPERRRDLWSGWGTVFGKEDRAELDMLLPKGSPILISDL
;
A
#
# COMPACT_ATOMS: atom_id res chain seq x y z
N MET A 1 -22.44 21.97 -18.42
CA MET A 1 -23.25 20.83 -18.85
C MET A 1 -22.44 19.60 -19.32
N HIS A 2 -21.20 19.37 -18.85
CA HIS A 2 -20.30 18.31 -19.38
C HIS A 2 -19.81 17.26 -18.35
N ARG A 3 -20.25 17.33 -17.07
CA ARG A 3 -19.80 16.40 -16.00
C ARG A 3 -20.30 14.95 -16.14
N PRO A 4 -21.59 14.68 -16.44
CA PRO A 4 -22.09 13.30 -16.50
C PRO A 4 -21.42 12.47 -17.60
N THR A 5 -21.09 13.10 -18.74
CA THR A 5 -20.49 12.43 -19.88
C THR A 5 -19.05 11.99 -19.60
N LYS A 6 -18.24 12.82 -18.91
CA LYS A 6 -16.84 12.49 -18.60
C LYS A 6 -16.74 11.32 -17.62
N LEU A 7 -17.51 11.34 -16.53
CA LEU A 7 -17.57 10.22 -15.57
C LEU A 7 -18.03 8.94 -16.24
N ARG A 8 -19.11 9.00 -17.05
CA ARG A 8 -19.61 7.83 -17.78
C ARG A 8 -18.54 7.22 -18.70
N ASN A 9 -17.81 8.05 -19.44
CA ASN A 9 -16.76 7.56 -20.34
C ASN A 9 -15.60 6.91 -19.57
N LEU A 10 -15.24 7.47 -18.41
CA LEU A 10 -14.20 6.88 -17.55
C LEU A 10 -14.67 5.54 -16.96
N LEU A 11 -15.93 5.42 -16.55
CA LEU A 11 -16.46 4.14 -16.05
C LEU A 11 -16.48 3.06 -17.13
N LEU A 12 -16.85 3.40 -18.38
CA LEU A 12 -16.77 2.47 -19.51
C LEU A 12 -15.33 2.04 -19.78
N ARG A 13 -14.39 2.99 -19.77
CA ARG A 13 -12.96 2.70 -19.93
C ARG A 13 -12.41 1.81 -18.81
N LEU A 14 -12.89 1.99 -17.59
CA LEU A 14 -12.51 1.14 -16.46
C LEU A 14 -13.01 -0.30 -16.66
N ASP A 15 -14.25 -0.46 -17.09
CA ASP A 15 -14.83 -1.78 -17.42
C ASP A 15 -14.07 -2.49 -18.54
N GLU A 16 -13.68 -1.76 -19.59
CA GLU A 16 -12.85 -2.28 -20.67
C GLU A 16 -11.46 -2.71 -20.17
N ALA A 17 -10.80 -1.88 -19.34
CA ALA A 17 -9.48 -2.19 -18.78
C ALA A 17 -9.52 -3.44 -17.89
N GLU A 18 -10.58 -3.61 -17.09
CA GLU A 18 -10.75 -4.79 -16.23
C GLU A 18 -11.01 -6.06 -17.05
N LYS A 19 -11.83 -5.99 -18.07
CA LYS A 19 -12.07 -7.11 -19.01
C LYS A 19 -10.79 -7.52 -19.73
N ALA A 20 -9.96 -6.55 -20.09
CA ALA A 20 -8.68 -6.78 -20.75
C ALA A 20 -7.55 -7.17 -19.77
N HIS A 21 -7.81 -7.17 -18.45
CA HIS A 21 -6.81 -7.35 -17.40
C HIS A 21 -5.65 -6.32 -17.47
N ASP A 22 -5.91 -5.15 -18.04
CA ASP A 22 -4.95 -4.05 -18.13
C ASP A 22 -4.89 -3.26 -16.81
N ILE A 23 -3.98 -3.68 -15.93
CA ILE A 23 -3.81 -3.11 -14.60
C ILE A 23 -3.44 -1.62 -14.69
N GLU A 24 -2.55 -1.23 -15.58
CA GLU A 24 -2.09 0.17 -15.68
C GLU A 24 -3.22 1.09 -16.17
N MET A 25 -3.98 0.66 -17.17
CA MET A 25 -5.15 1.40 -17.63
C MET A 25 -6.23 1.48 -16.55
N ALA A 26 -6.50 0.42 -15.81
CA ALA A 26 -7.48 0.40 -14.73
C ALA A 26 -7.06 1.39 -13.61
N VAL A 27 -5.80 1.36 -13.17
CA VAL A 27 -5.27 2.28 -12.16
C VAL A 27 -5.39 3.73 -12.60
N THR A 28 -4.88 4.08 -13.78
CA THR A 28 -4.91 5.46 -14.28
C THR A 28 -6.34 5.97 -14.47
N THR A 29 -7.25 5.09 -14.84
CA THR A 29 -8.67 5.42 -14.99
C THR A 29 -9.34 5.67 -13.64
N ILE A 30 -9.09 4.84 -12.62
CA ILE A 30 -9.61 5.04 -11.26
C ILE A 30 -9.06 6.35 -10.67
N GLU A 31 -7.75 6.61 -10.80
CA GLU A 31 -7.14 7.88 -10.35
C GLU A 31 -7.80 9.08 -11.03
N SER A 32 -8.08 8.98 -12.33
CA SER A 32 -8.78 10.03 -13.09
C SER A 32 -10.21 10.26 -12.59
N ILE A 33 -10.96 9.21 -12.25
CA ILE A 33 -12.31 9.33 -11.69
C ILE A 33 -12.25 10.01 -10.32
N ARG A 34 -11.35 9.57 -9.44
CA ARG A 34 -11.20 10.11 -8.08
C ARG A 34 -10.72 11.57 -8.07
N SER A 35 -10.02 12.02 -9.10
CA SER A 35 -9.57 13.40 -9.25
C SER A 35 -10.58 14.34 -9.90
N LEU A 36 -11.76 13.84 -10.31
CA LEU A 36 -12.78 14.71 -10.90
C LEU A 36 -13.27 15.75 -9.89
N PRO A 37 -13.43 17.03 -10.30
CA PRO A 37 -14.00 18.05 -9.44
C PRO A 37 -15.43 17.67 -9.02
N GLY A 38 -15.70 17.69 -7.70
CA GLY A 38 -17.01 17.38 -7.14
C GLY A 38 -17.20 15.92 -6.78
N SER A 39 -16.14 15.27 -6.35
CA SER A 39 -16.01 13.88 -5.83
C SER A 39 -17.09 12.88 -6.30
N PRO A 40 -16.75 11.68 -6.68
CA PRO A 40 -17.76 10.63 -6.77
C PRO A 40 -18.51 10.55 -5.43
N ALA A 41 -19.76 10.09 -5.44
CA ALA A 41 -20.49 9.80 -4.21
C ALA A 41 -19.63 8.94 -3.27
N ALA A 42 -19.75 9.12 -1.96
CA ALA A 42 -18.88 8.48 -0.97
C ALA A 42 -18.76 6.96 -1.18
N ASP A 43 -19.86 6.30 -1.48
CA ASP A 43 -19.89 4.85 -1.76
C ASP A 43 -19.09 4.47 -3.01
N MET A 44 -19.15 5.31 -4.05
CA MET A 44 -18.37 5.09 -5.27
C MET A 44 -16.89 5.31 -5.00
N ASP A 45 -16.50 6.36 -4.24
CA ASP A 45 -15.10 6.60 -3.88
C ASP A 45 -14.54 5.45 -3.04
N ASP A 46 -15.31 4.92 -2.11
CA ASP A 46 -14.89 3.78 -1.29
C ASP A 46 -14.68 2.51 -2.15
N SER A 47 -15.61 2.20 -3.04
CA SER A 47 -15.48 1.08 -3.99
C SER A 47 -14.24 1.24 -4.87
N LEU A 48 -14.02 2.42 -5.45
CA LEU A 48 -12.85 2.70 -6.29
C LEU A 48 -11.54 2.65 -5.49
N ALA A 49 -11.53 3.13 -4.25
CA ALA A 49 -10.36 3.05 -3.37
C ALA A 49 -9.95 1.61 -3.07
N ARG A 50 -10.93 0.71 -2.81
CA ARG A 50 -10.65 -0.72 -2.60
C ARG A 50 -10.09 -1.39 -3.85
N ARG A 51 -10.70 -1.13 -5.01
CA ARG A 51 -10.24 -1.66 -6.30
C ARG A 51 -8.82 -1.17 -6.62
N LEU A 52 -8.56 0.13 -6.43
CA LEU A 52 -7.23 0.72 -6.63
C LEU A 52 -6.20 0.07 -5.71
N GLY A 53 -6.55 -0.16 -4.43
CA GLY A 53 -5.67 -0.83 -3.48
C GLY A 53 -5.26 -2.24 -3.91
N ALA A 54 -6.21 -3.04 -4.40
CA ALA A 54 -5.92 -4.38 -4.93
C ALA A 54 -5.00 -4.31 -6.15
N LEU A 55 -5.25 -3.39 -7.08
CA LEU A 55 -4.42 -3.18 -8.27
C LEU A 55 -3.01 -2.70 -7.91
N ASN A 56 -2.86 -1.79 -6.95
CA ASN A 56 -1.56 -1.30 -6.49
C ASN A 56 -0.71 -2.41 -5.84
N LEU A 57 -1.32 -3.34 -5.08
CA LEU A 57 -0.61 -4.51 -4.57
C LEU A 57 -0.11 -5.40 -5.70
N ARG A 58 -0.92 -5.61 -6.75
CA ARG A 58 -0.49 -6.37 -7.93
C ARG A 58 0.63 -5.65 -8.68
N ARG A 59 0.55 -4.35 -8.87
CA ARG A 59 1.62 -3.54 -9.47
C ARG A 59 2.93 -3.66 -8.70
N LEU A 60 2.86 -3.65 -7.38
CA LEU A 60 4.04 -3.76 -6.52
C LEU A 60 4.65 -5.17 -6.56
N PHE A 61 3.86 -6.20 -6.31
CA PHE A 61 4.38 -7.55 -6.05
C PHE A 61 4.39 -8.47 -7.28
N GLU A 62 3.44 -8.34 -8.19
CA GLU A 62 3.35 -9.17 -9.39
C GLU A 62 4.09 -8.53 -10.57
N LEU A 63 3.75 -7.27 -10.89
CA LEU A 63 4.37 -6.55 -12.01
C LEU A 63 5.73 -5.94 -11.64
N ARG A 64 6.06 -5.82 -10.36
CA ARG A 64 7.31 -5.21 -9.86
C ARG A 64 7.57 -3.86 -10.52
N SER A 65 6.55 -3.00 -10.53
CA SER A 65 6.58 -1.71 -11.22
C SER A 65 7.84 -0.92 -10.90
N ALA A 66 8.57 -0.50 -11.93
CA ALA A 66 9.85 0.19 -11.82
C ALA A 66 9.78 1.52 -11.05
N GLN A 67 8.59 2.07 -10.85
CA GLN A 67 8.39 3.26 -10.00
C GLN A 67 8.56 2.97 -8.50
N TRP A 68 8.51 1.68 -8.07
CA TRP A 68 8.58 1.27 -6.66
C TRP A 68 9.62 0.18 -6.39
N VAL A 69 10.01 -0.56 -7.41
CA VAL A 69 10.86 -1.75 -7.28
C VAL A 69 12.09 -1.60 -8.16
N LYS A 70 13.26 -1.88 -7.58
CA LYS A 70 14.53 -2.00 -8.32
C LYS A 70 15.12 -3.38 -8.14
N THR A 71 16.12 -3.68 -8.96
CA THR A 71 16.92 -4.90 -8.82
C THR A 71 18.27 -4.56 -8.19
N VAL A 72 18.66 -5.32 -7.17
CA VAL A 72 19.97 -5.26 -6.55
C VAL A 72 20.72 -6.57 -6.76
N THR A 73 22.05 -6.52 -6.84
CA THR A 73 22.90 -7.72 -6.94
C THR A 73 23.50 -8.01 -5.57
N VAL A 74 23.36 -9.24 -5.09
CA VAL A 74 23.88 -9.67 -3.79
C VAL A 74 25.41 -9.63 -3.80
N GLY A 75 25.98 -8.82 -2.94
CA GLY A 75 27.42 -8.65 -2.72
C GLY A 75 27.97 -9.60 -1.66
N ARG A 76 29.29 -9.58 -1.50
CA ARG A 76 29.98 -10.36 -0.45
C ARG A 76 29.63 -9.80 0.94
N GLY A 77 29.14 -10.67 1.83
CA GLY A 77 28.74 -10.30 3.19
C GLY A 77 27.34 -9.72 3.30
N ASP A 78 26.56 -9.67 2.21
CA ASP A 78 25.17 -9.26 2.27
C ASP A 78 24.31 -10.32 2.95
N SER A 79 23.26 -9.83 3.60
CA SER A 79 22.12 -10.62 4.05
C SER A 79 20.82 -10.02 3.53
N ALA A 80 19.77 -10.83 3.41
CA ALA A 80 18.48 -10.34 2.97
C ALA A 80 17.91 -9.21 3.87
N SER A 81 18.11 -9.34 5.18
CA SER A 81 17.71 -8.31 6.15
C SER A 81 18.46 -7.00 5.96
N ARG A 82 19.77 -7.06 5.68
CA ARG A 82 20.59 -5.88 5.41
C ARG A 82 20.18 -5.22 4.11
N ILE A 83 20.00 -5.99 3.02
CA ILE A 83 19.53 -5.46 1.73
C ILE A 83 18.17 -4.78 1.89
N ALA A 84 17.22 -5.41 2.61
CA ALA A 84 15.92 -4.80 2.89
C ALA A 84 16.06 -3.47 3.64
N ALA A 85 16.84 -3.44 4.74
CA ALA A 85 17.02 -2.26 5.57
C ALA A 85 17.72 -1.12 4.83
N GLU A 86 18.78 -1.39 4.07
CA GLU A 86 19.50 -0.39 3.26
C GLU A 86 18.63 0.24 2.17
N ASN A 87 17.57 -0.45 1.75
CA ASN A 87 16.59 0.07 0.77
C ASN A 87 15.29 0.59 1.42
N GLY A 88 15.28 0.80 2.74
CA GLY A 88 14.10 1.30 3.46
C GLY A 88 12.89 0.38 3.36
N SER A 89 13.10 -0.91 3.14
CA SER A 89 12.08 -1.94 2.94
C SER A 89 12.03 -2.91 4.13
N THR A 90 11.05 -3.80 4.13
CA THR A 90 10.97 -4.87 5.12
C THR A 90 11.50 -6.19 4.56
N LEU A 91 12.00 -7.07 5.42
CA LEU A 91 12.40 -8.41 5.00
C LEU A 91 11.22 -9.20 4.39
N ALA A 92 10.01 -9.00 4.93
CA ALA A 92 8.80 -9.65 4.44
C ALA A 92 8.42 -9.18 3.02
N SER A 93 8.54 -7.87 2.72
CA SER A 93 8.35 -7.35 1.37
C SER A 93 9.41 -7.87 0.40
N LEU A 94 10.67 -7.91 0.83
CA LEU A 94 11.77 -8.48 0.03
C LEU A 94 11.48 -9.96 -0.29
N ALA A 95 11.07 -10.75 0.71
CA ALA A 95 10.71 -12.15 0.50
C ALA A 95 9.58 -12.30 -0.51
N ARG A 96 8.50 -11.54 -0.36
CA ARG A 96 7.35 -11.59 -1.28
C ARG A 96 7.72 -11.20 -2.72
N LEU A 97 8.57 -10.20 -2.92
CA LEU A 97 9.06 -9.80 -4.23
C LEU A 97 9.92 -10.88 -4.92
N ASN A 98 10.51 -11.80 -4.14
CA ASN A 98 11.45 -12.81 -4.62
C ASN A 98 10.96 -14.25 -4.44
N GLY A 99 9.65 -14.48 -4.41
CA GLY A 99 9.06 -15.81 -4.38
C GLY A 99 8.97 -16.46 -2.99
N GLY A 100 9.12 -15.66 -1.92
CA GLY A 100 8.83 -16.04 -0.54
C GLY A 100 10.01 -16.49 0.31
N ASN A 101 11.07 -17.07 -0.29
CA ASN A 101 12.24 -17.52 0.47
C ASN A 101 13.48 -16.69 0.14
N VAL A 102 13.99 -15.97 1.14
CA VAL A 102 15.22 -15.16 1.06
C VAL A 102 16.19 -15.47 2.20
N GLU A 103 16.03 -16.59 2.89
CA GLU A 103 16.91 -16.99 3.99
C GLU A 103 18.32 -17.34 3.49
N MET A 104 18.41 -17.93 2.30
CA MET A 104 19.69 -18.27 1.66
C MET A 104 19.84 -17.52 0.35
N ILE A 105 20.36 -16.29 0.42
CA ILE A 105 20.74 -15.54 -0.78
C ILE A 105 22.15 -15.92 -1.23
N ARG A 106 22.38 -15.98 -2.54
CA ARG A 106 23.68 -16.35 -3.12
C ARG A 106 24.40 -15.12 -3.65
N LEU A 107 25.72 -15.08 -3.47
CA LEU A 107 26.56 -14.05 -4.07
C LEU A 107 26.30 -13.97 -5.59
N GLY A 108 26.11 -12.75 -6.10
CA GLY A 108 25.80 -12.49 -7.50
C GLY A 108 24.33 -12.67 -7.89
N ALA A 109 23.47 -13.20 -7.00
CA ALA A 109 22.04 -13.30 -7.27
C ALA A 109 21.42 -11.90 -7.42
N LYS A 110 20.40 -11.80 -8.29
CA LYS A 110 19.60 -10.57 -8.45
C LYS A 110 18.35 -10.69 -7.61
N LEU A 111 18.10 -9.68 -6.77
CA LEU A 111 16.91 -9.59 -5.93
C LEU A 111 16.12 -8.33 -6.28
N HIS A 112 14.79 -8.46 -6.34
CA HIS A 112 13.89 -7.33 -6.40
C HIS A 112 13.67 -6.76 -5.00
N VAL A 113 13.79 -5.44 -4.85
CA VAL A 113 13.59 -4.75 -3.57
C VAL A 113 12.81 -3.46 -3.81
N MET A 114 11.98 -3.04 -2.85
CA MET A 114 11.37 -1.71 -2.92
C MET A 114 12.44 -0.64 -2.80
N ASP A 115 12.34 0.40 -3.64
CA ASP A 115 13.31 1.48 -3.70
C ASP A 115 12.91 2.63 -2.77
N HIS A 116 13.38 2.58 -1.52
CA HIS A 116 13.16 3.60 -0.49
C HIS A 116 11.68 4.06 -0.40
N PRO A 117 10.73 3.12 -0.19
CA PRO A 117 9.31 3.44 -0.16
C PRO A 117 8.99 4.37 1.02
N ARG A 118 8.25 5.44 0.76
CA ARG A 118 7.75 6.34 1.80
C ARG A 118 6.27 6.06 2.02
N PHE A 119 5.99 5.14 2.94
CA PHE A 119 4.63 4.86 3.37
C PHE A 119 4.17 5.86 4.43
N ASN A 120 2.90 6.23 4.38
CA ASN A 120 2.21 6.99 5.41
C ASN A 120 0.81 6.40 5.60
N LEU A 121 0.44 6.08 6.84
CA LEU A 121 -0.84 5.49 7.20
C LEU A 121 -1.67 6.52 7.97
N VAL A 122 -2.89 6.81 7.50
CA VAL A 122 -3.83 7.71 8.18
C VAL A 122 -5.06 6.91 8.62
N LEU A 123 -5.32 6.88 9.93
CA LEU A 123 -6.49 6.23 10.52
C LEU A 123 -7.56 7.29 10.81
N HIS A 124 -8.74 7.12 10.24
CA HIS A 124 -9.90 7.99 10.44
C HIS A 124 -10.87 7.32 11.41
N LYS A 125 -10.95 7.82 12.64
CA LYS A 125 -11.74 7.22 13.72
C LYS A 125 -13.24 7.18 13.39
N ARG A 126 -13.78 8.32 12.92
CA ARG A 126 -15.20 8.49 12.68
C ARG A 126 -15.70 7.63 11.51
N THR A 127 -14.98 7.60 10.42
CA THR A 127 -15.34 6.82 9.23
C THR A 127 -14.89 5.36 9.30
N ARG A 128 -14.07 5.02 10.31
CA ARG A 128 -13.56 3.67 10.56
C ARG A 128 -12.80 3.07 9.36
N ILE A 129 -12.02 3.90 8.71
CA ILE A 129 -11.13 3.50 7.62
C ILE A 129 -9.69 3.92 7.93
N ALA A 130 -8.74 3.27 7.26
CA ALA A 130 -7.36 3.68 7.23
C ALA A 130 -6.87 3.75 5.79
N ASP A 131 -6.30 4.88 5.42
CA ASP A 131 -5.75 5.12 4.10
C ASP A 131 -4.22 5.05 4.14
N LEU A 132 -3.66 4.13 3.38
CA LEU A 132 -2.23 3.99 3.16
C LEU A 132 -1.85 4.75 1.90
N SER A 133 -0.83 5.59 2.00
CA SER A 133 -0.18 6.22 0.85
C SER A 133 1.24 5.69 0.65
N LEU A 134 1.71 5.69 -0.59
CA LEU A 134 3.08 5.37 -0.98
C LEU A 134 3.63 6.50 -1.84
N ASN A 135 4.75 7.09 -1.42
CA ASN A 135 5.39 8.23 -2.09
C ASN A 135 4.43 9.42 -2.32
N GLY A 136 3.54 9.68 -1.34
CA GLY A 136 2.56 10.76 -1.37
C GLY A 136 1.31 10.50 -2.21
N LYS A 137 1.17 9.33 -2.83
CA LYS A 137 -0.03 8.93 -3.57
C LYS A 137 -0.82 7.89 -2.80
N PHE A 138 -2.15 7.92 -2.93
CA PHE A 138 -3.02 6.88 -2.36
C PHE A 138 -2.57 5.50 -2.85
N PHE A 139 -2.42 4.56 -1.91
CA PHE A 139 -2.01 3.20 -2.21
C PHE A 139 -3.11 2.19 -1.94
N LYS A 140 -3.67 2.16 -0.70
CA LYS A 140 -4.74 1.21 -0.33
C LYS A 140 -5.55 1.74 0.84
N ARG A 141 -6.84 1.35 0.88
CA ARG A 141 -7.77 1.58 2.00
C ARG A 141 -8.02 0.29 2.75
N TYR A 142 -8.08 0.38 4.08
CA TYR A 142 -8.39 -0.71 5.01
C TYR A 142 -9.60 -0.34 5.88
N ASP A 143 -10.33 -1.34 6.33
CA ASP A 143 -11.40 -1.18 7.30
C ASP A 143 -10.89 -1.34 8.74
N LEU A 144 -11.33 -0.46 9.63
CA LEU A 144 -11.11 -0.62 11.05
C LEU A 144 -12.21 -1.51 11.63
N GLN A 145 -11.86 -2.74 12.05
CA GLN A 145 -12.81 -3.75 12.51
C GLN A 145 -13.25 -3.57 13.96
N GLY A 146 -12.33 -3.11 14.83
CA GLY A 146 -12.57 -2.93 16.25
C GLY A 146 -12.56 -1.46 16.69
N GLU A 147 -12.59 -1.24 18.00
CA GLU A 147 -12.46 0.07 18.59
C GLU A 147 -10.99 0.54 18.55
N LEU A 148 -10.75 1.70 17.96
CA LEU A 148 -9.44 2.34 17.98
C LEU A 148 -9.27 3.12 19.30
N ARG A 149 -8.52 2.54 20.24
CA ARG A 149 -8.30 3.09 21.60
C ARG A 149 -7.20 4.14 21.65
N ALA A 150 -6.36 4.20 20.62
CA ALA A 150 -5.30 5.20 20.55
C ALA A 150 -5.88 6.63 20.48
N ARG A 151 -5.16 7.57 21.08
CA ARG A 151 -5.49 9.00 20.99
C ARG A 151 -5.19 9.52 19.59
N GLU A 152 -5.82 10.63 19.24
CA GLU A 152 -5.44 11.37 18.04
C GLU A 152 -4.00 11.86 18.17
N GLY A 153 -3.30 11.92 17.04
CA GLY A 153 -1.92 12.36 17.01
C GLY A 153 -1.07 11.65 15.98
N ALA A 154 0.19 12.02 15.95
CA ALA A 154 1.21 11.45 15.10
C ALA A 154 1.98 10.35 15.85
N TYR A 155 2.19 9.25 15.18
CA TYR A 155 2.91 8.07 15.65
C TYR A 155 3.88 7.61 14.56
N GLU A 156 4.75 6.69 14.92
CA GLU A 156 5.66 6.02 13.98
C GLU A 156 5.66 4.51 14.22
N VAL A 157 5.93 3.77 13.17
CA VAL A 157 6.13 2.31 13.26
C VAL A 157 7.37 2.03 14.12
N PRO A 158 7.21 1.37 15.28
CA PRO A 158 8.31 1.10 16.22
C PRO A 158 9.25 0.01 15.67
N GLU A 159 10.42 -0.12 16.28
CA GLU A 159 11.37 -1.17 15.96
C GLU A 159 10.81 -2.57 16.25
N ARG A 160 10.13 -2.73 17.37
CA ARG A 160 9.44 -3.96 17.75
C ARG A 160 7.99 -3.91 17.31
N ARG A 161 7.68 -4.54 16.18
CA ARG A 161 6.34 -4.49 15.56
C ARG A 161 5.21 -5.03 16.40
N ARG A 162 5.50 -5.95 17.35
CA ARG A 162 4.48 -6.45 18.30
C ARG A 162 3.85 -5.31 19.10
N ASP A 163 4.58 -4.23 19.32
CA ASP A 163 4.14 -3.10 20.12
C ASP A 163 3.26 -2.13 19.32
N LEU A 164 3.35 -2.12 17.98
CA LEU A 164 2.60 -1.20 17.14
C LEU A 164 1.09 -1.30 17.34
N TRP A 165 0.58 -2.53 17.43
CA TRP A 165 -0.86 -2.76 17.52
C TRP A 165 -1.33 -3.03 18.96
N SER A 166 -0.41 -3.27 19.92
CA SER A 166 -0.74 -3.77 21.26
C SER A 166 -1.53 -2.78 22.12
N GLY A 167 -1.38 -1.48 21.94
CA GLY A 167 -2.10 -0.46 22.69
C GLY A 167 -3.36 0.08 22.01
N TRP A 168 -3.64 -0.32 20.76
CA TRP A 168 -4.65 0.31 19.92
C TRP A 168 -5.96 -0.49 19.82
N GLY A 169 -6.00 -1.69 20.39
CA GLY A 169 -7.13 -2.62 20.29
C GLY A 169 -7.04 -3.49 19.03
N THR A 170 -8.12 -4.21 18.73
CA THR A 170 -8.22 -5.05 17.53
C THR A 170 -8.67 -4.19 16.35
N VAL A 171 -7.77 -3.36 15.84
CA VAL A 171 -8.10 -2.32 14.85
C VAL A 171 -8.21 -2.88 13.43
N PHE A 172 -7.33 -3.83 13.09
CA PHE A 172 -7.28 -4.45 11.77
C PHE A 172 -7.54 -5.94 11.84
N GLY A 173 -8.15 -6.48 10.79
CA GLY A 173 -8.23 -7.93 10.56
C GLY A 173 -6.85 -8.56 10.48
N LYS A 174 -6.78 -9.88 10.68
CA LYS A 174 -5.52 -10.63 10.69
C LYS A 174 -4.73 -10.45 9.39
N GLU A 175 -5.41 -10.48 8.26
CA GLU A 175 -4.79 -10.37 6.92
C GLU A 175 -4.29 -8.94 6.66
N ASP A 176 -5.12 -7.93 6.94
CA ASP A 176 -4.73 -6.52 6.78
C ASP A 176 -3.56 -6.15 7.67
N ARG A 177 -3.55 -6.67 8.91
CA ARG A 177 -2.45 -6.49 9.84
C ARG A 177 -1.15 -7.11 9.32
N ALA A 178 -1.21 -8.34 8.82
CA ALA A 178 -0.06 -9.00 8.24
C ALA A 178 0.47 -8.27 7.00
N GLU A 179 -0.42 -7.72 6.19
CA GLU A 179 -0.07 -6.90 5.04
C GLU A 179 0.59 -5.57 5.45
N LEU A 180 0.02 -4.87 6.42
CA LEU A 180 0.62 -3.64 6.96
C LEU A 180 1.99 -3.91 7.61
N ASP A 181 2.12 -5.00 8.36
CA ASP A 181 3.40 -5.41 8.94
C ASP A 181 4.45 -5.75 7.87
N MET A 182 4.02 -6.23 6.71
CA MET A 182 4.89 -6.47 5.56
C MET A 182 5.27 -5.16 4.86
N LEU A 183 4.32 -4.24 4.64
CA LEU A 183 4.53 -3.02 3.85
C LEU A 183 5.28 -1.94 4.61
N LEU A 184 4.94 -1.71 5.89
CA LEU A 184 5.41 -0.56 6.67
C LEU A 184 6.81 -0.81 7.25
N PRO A 185 7.89 -0.17 6.80
CA PRO A 185 9.18 -0.21 7.47
C PRO A 185 9.14 0.57 8.81
N LYS A 186 10.14 0.32 9.67
CA LYS A 186 10.38 1.11 10.90
C LYS A 186 10.43 2.61 10.57
N GLY A 187 9.84 3.44 11.43
CA GLY A 187 9.80 4.89 11.25
C GLY A 187 8.76 5.38 10.25
N SER A 188 7.96 4.47 9.64
CA SER A 188 6.84 4.92 8.80
C SER A 188 5.87 5.75 9.62
N PRO A 189 5.49 6.97 9.18
CA PRO A 189 4.56 7.81 9.91
C PRO A 189 3.14 7.24 9.90
N ILE A 190 2.47 7.39 11.04
CA ILE A 190 1.08 7.03 11.24
C ILE A 190 0.36 8.23 11.87
N LEU A 191 -0.73 8.66 11.26
CA LEU A 191 -1.58 9.72 11.79
C LEU A 191 -2.92 9.13 12.21
N ILE A 192 -3.38 9.46 13.41
CA ILE A 192 -4.73 9.16 13.88
C ILE A 192 -5.51 10.46 13.93
N SER A 193 -6.62 10.52 13.20
CA SER A 193 -7.47 11.70 13.04
C SER A 193 -8.94 11.35 13.31
N ASP A 194 -9.67 12.33 13.83
CA ASP A 194 -11.12 12.24 14.04
C ASP A 194 -11.93 12.76 12.85
N LEU A 195 -11.25 13.20 11.79
CA LEU A 195 -11.87 13.70 10.56
C LEU A 195 -12.52 12.58 9.74
#